data_961885ff5b6ef331ba53b4d57fc1ef93
#
_entry.id   961885ff5b6ef331ba53b4d57fc1ef93
#
_cell.length_a   1.000
_cell.length_b   1.000
_cell.length_c   1.000
_cell.angle_alpha   90.00
_cell.angle_beta   90.00
_cell.angle_gamma   90.00
#
_symmetry.space_group_name_H-M   'P 1'
#
loop_
_entity.id
_entity.type
_entity.pdbx_description
1 polymer ?
#
loop_
_entity_poly.entity_id
_entity_poly.type
_entity_poly.pdbx_seq_one_letter_code
_entity_poly.pdbx_strand_id
1 'polypeptide(L)'
;MNLPNFIIGGGVATGTSFLSHAIRDHSEIYLPKVMRPECGFFYKSWEYSKGLEYYSNKWFADAGEQKTKGERSSLYLHGDFLRVAERIHKHIPNIKLIFCLRNPTERAYANYRFSVLSGYEKFSFEKALSREDKRFAQAKGWKKEIQPNLYRRRGLYDVQLRPFLDFFPKENIHLIKSESLSANTELEIKKLFDFLGVEFQNYNLAQKFTSYSVKSRILQTQLRKFYGEKLTKVTENARQVSYENSIADKIVNWNLLNEKIPMTDSVRSHLNEYYAESNQFVSKITGWDLTDWA
;
A
#
# COMPACT_ATOMS: atom_id res chain seq x y z
N MET A 1 4.94 21.13 17.80
CA MET A 1 5.21 19.88 17.09
C MET A 1 4.06 19.65 16.14
N ASN A 2 4.32 19.54 14.84
CA ASN A 2 3.30 19.21 13.84
C ASN A 2 3.15 17.69 13.74
N LEU A 3 2.01 17.16 14.16
CA LEU A 3 1.68 15.73 14.02
C LEU A 3 0.50 15.56 13.05
N PRO A 4 0.37 14.41 12.40
CA PRO A 4 -0.78 14.15 11.55
C PRO A 4 -2.07 14.03 12.37
N ASN A 5 -3.19 14.43 11.78
CA ASN A 5 -4.52 14.15 12.30
C ASN A 5 -5.26 13.13 11.43
N PHE A 6 -4.64 12.65 10.32
CA PHE A 6 -5.10 11.47 9.61
C PHE A 6 -3.93 10.62 9.05
N ILE A 7 -4.19 9.35 8.81
CA ILE A 7 -3.25 8.40 8.18
C ILE A 7 -3.96 7.58 7.13
N ILE A 8 -3.39 7.51 5.91
CA ILE A 8 -3.73 6.50 4.91
C ILE A 8 -2.86 5.26 5.22
N GLY A 9 -3.39 4.35 6.04
CA GLY A 9 -2.62 3.29 6.71
C GLY A 9 -2.50 1.97 5.94
N GLY A 10 -3.14 1.83 4.80
CA GLY A 10 -3.09 0.57 4.05
C GLY A 10 -4.31 0.36 3.17
N GLY A 11 -4.43 -0.80 2.49
CA GLY A 11 -3.45 -1.92 2.39
C GLY A 11 -2.45 -1.78 1.26
N VAL A 12 -1.54 -2.74 1.24
CA VAL A 12 -0.57 -2.84 0.15
C VAL A 12 -1.26 -3.34 -1.13
N ALA A 13 -1.04 -2.66 -2.25
CA ALA A 13 -1.63 -2.96 -3.55
C ALA A 13 -3.18 -2.80 -3.61
N THR A 14 -3.72 -1.86 -2.84
CA THR A 14 -5.15 -1.55 -2.76
C THR A 14 -5.53 -0.16 -3.29
N GLY A 15 -4.61 0.59 -3.90
CA GLY A 15 -4.91 1.91 -4.46
C GLY A 15 -4.57 3.11 -3.56
N THR A 16 -3.92 2.91 -2.40
CA THR A 16 -3.53 4.02 -1.50
C THR A 16 -2.67 5.08 -2.16
N SER A 17 -1.83 4.69 -3.14
CA SER A 17 -1.03 5.67 -3.91
C SER A 17 -1.93 6.56 -4.77
N PHE A 18 -2.92 5.97 -5.46
CA PHE A 18 -3.90 6.72 -6.22
C PHE A 18 -4.66 7.70 -5.32
N LEU A 19 -5.17 7.20 -4.18
CA LEU A 19 -5.91 8.02 -3.23
C LEU A 19 -5.09 9.22 -2.74
N SER A 20 -3.85 8.99 -2.32
CA SER A 20 -2.98 10.07 -1.83
C SER A 20 -2.60 11.08 -2.92
N HIS A 21 -2.47 10.65 -4.18
CA HIS A 21 -2.26 11.59 -5.29
C HIS A 21 -3.51 12.40 -5.61
N ALA A 22 -4.70 11.79 -5.52
CA ALA A 22 -5.96 12.47 -5.79
C ALA A 22 -6.20 13.64 -4.84
N ILE A 23 -5.82 13.49 -3.56
CA ILE A 23 -6.14 14.48 -2.52
C ILE A 23 -4.98 15.44 -2.17
N ARG A 24 -3.77 15.21 -2.68
CA ARG A 24 -2.57 15.96 -2.25
C ARG A 24 -2.56 17.44 -2.62
N ASP A 25 -3.30 17.81 -3.66
CA ASP A 25 -3.34 19.19 -4.16
C ASP A 25 -4.50 20.00 -3.56
N HIS A 26 -5.21 19.42 -2.59
CA HIS A 26 -6.30 20.08 -1.87
C HIS A 26 -5.76 21.15 -0.92
N SER A 27 -6.35 22.35 -0.93
CA SER A 27 -5.82 23.51 -0.16
C SER A 27 -5.81 23.31 1.35
N GLU A 28 -6.79 22.57 1.90
CA GLU A 28 -6.92 22.29 3.33
C GLU A 28 -6.19 21.00 3.78
N ILE A 29 -5.57 20.25 2.85
CA ILE A 29 -4.91 18.97 3.15
C ILE A 29 -3.40 19.12 2.96
N TYR A 30 -2.64 18.74 3.96
CA TYR A 30 -1.21 18.55 3.83
C TYR A 30 -0.88 17.06 3.75
N LEU A 31 -0.09 16.68 2.74
CA LEU A 31 0.61 15.41 2.66
C LEU A 31 2.08 15.67 2.31
N PRO A 32 3.06 14.94 2.89
CA PRO A 32 4.45 15.09 2.55
C PRO A 32 4.70 15.01 1.05
N LYS A 33 5.51 15.92 0.50
CA LYS A 33 5.83 15.98 -0.94
C LYS A 33 6.48 14.69 -1.43
N VAL A 34 7.32 14.09 -0.59
CA VAL A 34 8.01 12.83 -0.89
C VAL A 34 7.10 11.66 -0.53
N MET A 35 6.53 11.04 -1.55
CA MET A 35 5.63 9.89 -1.39
C MET A 35 6.36 8.54 -1.34
N ARG A 36 7.61 8.50 -1.71
CA ARG A 36 8.50 7.32 -1.63
C ARG A 36 9.93 7.73 -1.25
N PRO A 37 10.54 7.08 -0.24
CA PRO A 37 9.93 6.02 0.58
C PRO A 37 8.76 6.54 1.41
N GLU A 38 7.76 5.66 1.68
CA GLU A 38 6.67 5.98 2.61
C GLU A 38 7.22 6.28 4.00
N CYS A 39 6.52 7.11 4.75
CA CYS A 39 6.88 7.50 6.10
C CYS A 39 7.16 6.26 6.97
N GLY A 40 6.14 5.48 7.26
CA GLY A 40 6.27 4.21 7.95
C GLY A 40 6.84 4.33 9.36
N PHE A 41 6.67 5.47 10.01
CA PHE A 41 7.25 5.75 11.32
C PHE A 41 6.81 4.73 12.38
N PHE A 42 5.53 4.41 12.43
CA PHE A 42 5.00 3.55 13.49
C PHE A 42 5.31 2.06 13.29
N TYR A 43 5.62 1.57 12.08
CA TYR A 43 5.99 0.16 11.90
C TYR A 43 7.51 -0.08 11.88
N LYS A 44 8.31 0.90 11.43
CA LYS A 44 9.77 0.78 11.39
C LYS A 44 10.36 1.08 12.77
N SER A 45 10.78 0.07 13.53
CA SER A 45 11.34 0.28 14.87
C SER A 45 12.53 1.22 14.88
N TRP A 46 13.35 1.22 13.82
CA TRP A 46 14.50 2.14 13.69
C TRP A 46 14.11 3.60 13.38
N GLU A 47 12.91 3.85 12.86
CA GLU A 47 12.36 5.22 12.72
C GLU A 47 11.65 5.62 14.01
N TYR A 48 10.82 4.72 14.57
CA TYR A 48 10.07 4.97 15.79
C TYR A 48 10.95 5.31 17.00
N SER A 49 12.13 4.64 17.12
CA SER A 49 13.09 4.89 18.20
C SER A 49 13.70 6.30 18.20
N LYS A 50 13.58 7.05 17.09
CA LYS A 50 14.06 8.44 17.00
C LYS A 50 13.10 9.45 17.62
N GLY A 51 11.89 9.03 18.00
CA GLY A 51 10.91 9.85 18.69
C GLY A 51 10.05 10.75 17.80
N LEU A 52 9.02 11.33 18.41
CA LEU A 52 8.01 12.13 17.70
C LEU A 52 8.55 13.44 17.15
N GLU A 53 9.53 14.04 17.81
CA GLU A 53 10.14 15.28 17.32
C GLU A 53 10.84 15.05 15.97
N TYR A 54 11.60 13.94 15.85
CA TYR A 54 12.17 13.52 14.57
C TYR A 54 11.09 13.29 13.51
N TYR A 55 10.00 12.62 13.89
CA TYR A 55 8.87 12.36 12.99
C TYR A 55 8.24 13.65 12.47
N SER A 56 7.94 14.57 13.37
CA SER A 56 7.41 15.90 13.08
C SER A 56 8.33 16.67 12.13
N ASN A 57 9.60 16.78 12.49
CA ASN A 57 10.58 17.58 11.74
C ASN A 57 10.88 16.99 10.37
N LYS A 58 10.89 15.65 10.24
CA LYS A 58 11.18 14.98 8.97
C LYS A 58 10.03 15.06 7.96
N TRP A 59 8.79 14.93 8.43
CA TRP A 59 7.64 14.72 7.55
C TRP A 59 6.65 15.88 7.52
N PHE A 60 6.65 16.72 8.54
CA PHE A 60 5.68 17.79 8.72
C PHE A 60 6.31 19.16 8.96
N ALA A 61 7.62 19.32 8.71
CA ALA A 61 8.29 20.62 8.85
C ALA A 61 7.68 21.67 7.90
N ASP A 62 7.32 21.26 6.68
CA ASP A 62 6.72 22.14 5.66
C ASP A 62 5.18 22.26 5.80
N ALA A 63 4.58 21.62 6.81
CA ALA A 63 3.15 21.72 7.03
C ALA A 63 2.79 23.10 7.58
N GLY A 64 2.03 23.85 6.79
CA GLY A 64 1.52 25.17 7.17
C GLY A 64 0.25 25.08 8.02
N GLU A 65 -0.70 25.97 7.74
CA GLU A 65 -1.98 26.09 8.46
C GLU A 65 -3.10 25.19 7.91
N GLN A 66 -2.75 24.19 7.09
CA GLN A 66 -3.76 23.27 6.57
C GLN A 66 -4.55 22.65 7.72
N LYS A 67 -5.88 22.64 7.56
CA LYS A 67 -6.84 22.11 8.54
C LYS A 67 -6.55 20.65 8.88
N THR A 68 -6.08 19.89 7.90
CA THR A 68 -5.84 18.47 8.04
C THR A 68 -4.46 18.09 7.50
N LYS A 69 -3.69 17.36 8.30
CA LYS A 69 -2.31 16.95 8.00
C LYS A 69 -2.22 15.44 8.09
N GLY A 70 -1.70 14.81 7.05
CA GLY A 70 -1.66 13.37 7.01
C GLY A 70 -0.39 12.77 6.44
N GLU A 71 -0.29 11.47 6.57
CA GLU A 71 0.72 10.67 5.91
C GLU A 71 0.12 9.45 5.22
N ARG A 72 0.90 8.86 4.31
CA ARG A 72 0.59 7.57 3.71
C ARG A 72 1.64 6.54 4.07
N SER A 73 1.19 5.43 4.65
CA SER A 73 2.04 4.29 5.01
C SER A 73 1.28 2.99 4.83
N SER A 74 1.28 2.48 3.61
CA SER A 74 0.47 1.31 3.20
C SER A 74 0.80 0.03 3.99
N LEU A 75 1.92 0.00 4.70
CA LEU A 75 2.36 -1.12 5.52
C LEU A 75 1.84 -1.08 6.97
N TYR A 76 0.97 -0.13 7.35
CA TYR A 76 0.39 -0.15 8.69
C TYR A 76 -0.63 -1.29 8.88
N LEU A 77 -1.29 -1.74 7.82
CA LEU A 77 -2.03 -3.01 7.80
C LEU A 77 -1.11 -4.18 7.43
N HIS A 78 0.09 -4.28 8.03
CA HIS A 78 1.04 -5.32 7.72
C HIS A 78 2.06 -5.54 8.85
N GLY A 79 2.62 -6.75 8.92
CA GLY A 79 3.64 -7.07 9.91
C GLY A 79 3.08 -7.15 11.33
N ASP A 80 3.64 -6.37 12.21
CA ASP A 80 3.18 -6.27 13.59
C ASP A 80 2.13 -5.14 13.72
N PHE A 81 0.97 -5.39 13.16
CA PHE A 81 -0.15 -4.44 13.14
C PHE A 81 -0.69 -4.11 14.54
N LEU A 82 -0.61 -5.03 15.50
CA LEU A 82 -0.97 -4.75 16.89
C LEU A 82 -0.06 -3.66 17.46
N ARG A 83 1.25 -3.81 17.31
CA ARG A 83 2.20 -2.79 17.75
C ARG A 83 2.00 -1.47 17.02
N VAL A 84 1.65 -1.49 15.74
CA VAL A 84 1.37 -0.28 14.97
C VAL A 84 0.16 0.45 15.52
N ALA A 85 -0.96 -0.24 15.73
CA ALA A 85 -2.18 0.34 16.28
C ALA A 85 -1.94 0.93 17.68
N GLU A 86 -1.27 0.19 18.57
CA GLU A 86 -0.87 0.62 19.90
C GLU A 86 0.02 1.87 19.88
N ARG A 87 1.05 1.89 19.02
CA ARG A 87 1.96 3.03 18.90
C ARG A 87 1.26 4.29 18.40
N ILE A 88 0.36 4.14 17.42
CA ILE A 88 -0.42 5.28 16.93
C ILE A 88 -1.34 5.78 18.05
N HIS A 89 -2.10 4.89 18.69
CA HIS A 89 -3.02 5.26 19.77
C HIS A 89 -2.32 5.95 20.95
N LYS A 90 -1.15 5.43 21.35
CA LYS A 90 -0.34 6.03 22.43
C LYS A 90 0.00 7.51 22.18
N HIS A 91 0.24 7.90 20.95
CA HIS A 91 0.74 9.24 20.62
C HIS A 91 -0.32 10.15 20.00
N ILE A 92 -1.28 9.57 19.28
CA ILE A 92 -2.30 10.32 18.53
C ILE A 92 -3.65 9.56 18.64
N PRO A 93 -4.26 9.49 19.85
CA PRO A 93 -5.43 8.64 20.09
C PRO A 93 -6.67 9.04 19.27
N ASN A 94 -6.79 10.29 18.87
CA ASN A 94 -7.95 10.82 18.12
C ASN A 94 -7.70 10.93 16.61
N ILE A 95 -6.67 10.24 16.09
CA ILE A 95 -6.33 10.31 14.67
C ILE A 95 -7.41 9.64 13.80
N LYS A 96 -7.64 10.18 12.62
CA LYS A 96 -8.48 9.57 11.58
C LYS A 96 -7.66 8.56 10.76
N LEU A 97 -8.15 7.34 10.65
CA LEU A 97 -7.48 6.24 9.94
C LEU A 97 -8.25 5.88 8.67
N ILE A 98 -7.53 5.78 7.56
CA ILE A 98 -8.11 5.45 6.25
C ILE A 98 -7.44 4.18 5.75
N PHE A 99 -8.24 3.15 5.48
CA PHE A 99 -7.76 1.89 4.93
C PHE A 99 -8.49 1.55 3.64
N CYS A 100 -7.73 1.36 2.56
CA CYS A 100 -8.27 0.83 1.31
C CYS A 100 -8.16 -0.70 1.34
N LEU A 101 -9.27 -1.37 1.11
CA LEU A 101 -9.36 -2.82 1.00
C LEU A 101 -9.70 -3.19 -0.44
N ARG A 102 -9.16 -4.28 -0.91
CA ARG A 102 -9.35 -4.80 -2.26
C ARG A 102 -9.64 -6.29 -2.18
N ASN A 103 -10.33 -6.86 -3.18
CA ASN A 103 -10.39 -8.32 -3.32
C ASN A 103 -9.02 -8.91 -2.96
N PRO A 104 -8.90 -9.70 -1.86
CA PRO A 104 -7.60 -10.09 -1.32
C PRO A 104 -6.81 -11.02 -2.24
N THR A 105 -7.49 -11.79 -3.10
CA THR A 105 -6.88 -12.61 -4.14
C THR A 105 -6.23 -11.74 -5.21
N GLU A 106 -6.94 -10.75 -5.73
CA GLU A 106 -6.41 -9.79 -6.70
C GLU A 106 -5.31 -8.91 -6.10
N ARG A 107 -5.46 -8.52 -4.82
CA ARG A 107 -4.44 -7.78 -4.08
C ARG A 107 -3.14 -8.58 -3.94
N ALA A 108 -3.23 -9.88 -3.58
CA ALA A 108 -2.07 -10.75 -3.42
C ALA A 108 -1.29 -10.85 -4.74
N TYR A 109 -2.00 -11.04 -5.84
CA TYR A 109 -1.39 -11.12 -7.16
C TYR A 109 -0.79 -9.78 -7.62
N ALA A 110 -1.48 -8.68 -7.38
CA ALA A 110 -0.96 -7.34 -7.70
C ALA A 110 0.32 -7.03 -6.90
N ASN A 111 0.36 -7.40 -5.61
CA ASN A 111 1.55 -7.24 -4.77
C ASN A 111 2.73 -8.12 -5.25
N TYR A 112 2.45 -9.38 -5.65
CA TYR A 112 3.45 -10.25 -6.24
C TYR A 112 4.02 -9.63 -7.54
N ARG A 113 3.16 -9.17 -8.45
CA ARG A 113 3.59 -8.54 -9.71
C ARG A 113 4.46 -7.31 -9.45
N PHE A 114 4.09 -6.47 -8.49
CA PHE A 114 4.91 -5.34 -8.06
C PHE A 114 6.29 -5.80 -7.54
N SER A 115 6.33 -6.86 -6.73
CA SER A 115 7.59 -7.43 -6.22
C SER A 115 8.48 -7.99 -7.34
N VAL A 116 7.88 -8.63 -8.35
CA VAL A 116 8.60 -9.09 -9.56
C VAL A 116 9.14 -7.89 -10.33
N LEU A 117 8.30 -6.91 -10.61
CA LEU A 117 8.68 -5.71 -11.39
C LEU A 117 9.80 -4.92 -10.70
N SER A 118 9.75 -4.83 -9.37
CA SER A 118 10.79 -4.21 -8.56
C SER A 118 12.03 -5.08 -8.33
N GLY A 119 12.05 -6.31 -8.86
CA GLY A 119 13.17 -7.25 -8.73
C GLY A 119 13.35 -7.89 -7.36
N TYR A 120 12.34 -7.86 -6.49
CA TYR A 120 12.36 -8.54 -5.19
C TYR A 120 11.95 -10.02 -5.26
N GLU A 121 11.23 -10.43 -6.31
CA GLU A 121 10.72 -11.80 -6.48
C GLU A 121 11.17 -12.42 -7.80
N LYS A 122 11.73 -13.63 -7.72
CA LYS A 122 12.22 -14.41 -8.87
C LYS A 122 11.43 -15.68 -9.15
N PHE A 123 10.58 -16.11 -8.21
CA PHE A 123 9.79 -17.32 -8.36
C PHE A 123 8.46 -17.05 -9.08
N SER A 124 7.80 -18.11 -9.58
CA SER A 124 6.41 -18.03 -9.98
C SER A 124 5.51 -17.69 -8.80
N PHE A 125 4.27 -17.27 -9.05
CA PHE A 125 3.36 -16.90 -7.96
C PHE A 125 3.06 -18.08 -7.03
N GLU A 126 2.77 -19.25 -7.59
CA GLU A 126 2.55 -20.50 -6.84
C GLU A 126 3.73 -20.82 -5.93
N LYS A 127 4.95 -20.77 -6.50
CA LYS A 127 6.17 -21.04 -5.74
C LYS A 127 6.47 -19.96 -4.71
N ALA A 128 6.09 -18.72 -4.97
CA ALA A 128 6.23 -17.63 -4.03
C ALA A 128 5.29 -17.81 -2.83
N LEU A 129 4.03 -18.20 -3.08
CA LEU A 129 3.04 -18.54 -2.04
C LEU A 129 3.48 -19.73 -1.19
N SER A 130 3.92 -20.84 -1.82
CA SER A 130 4.37 -22.03 -1.08
C SER A 130 5.60 -21.78 -0.18
N ARG A 131 6.35 -20.71 -0.43
CA ARG A 131 7.53 -20.33 0.36
C ARG A 131 7.24 -19.22 1.38
N GLU A 132 6.04 -18.67 1.38
CA GLU A 132 5.70 -17.49 2.18
C GLU A 132 5.88 -17.73 3.68
N ASP A 133 5.33 -18.83 4.22
CA ASP A 133 5.41 -19.13 5.65
C ASP A 133 6.85 -19.35 6.10
N LYS A 134 7.66 -20.07 5.28
CA LYS A 134 9.10 -20.25 5.57
C LYS A 134 9.84 -18.91 5.56
N ARG A 135 9.57 -18.06 4.58
CA ARG A 135 10.17 -16.71 4.49
C ARG A 135 9.77 -15.85 5.68
N PHE A 136 8.50 -15.90 6.07
CA PHE A 136 7.98 -15.19 7.23
C PHE A 136 8.71 -15.59 8.51
N ALA A 137 8.78 -16.90 8.80
CA ALA A 137 9.43 -17.44 9.99
C ALA A 137 10.94 -17.14 10.04
N GLN A 138 11.61 -17.13 8.88
CA GLN A 138 13.06 -16.91 8.78
C GLN A 138 13.46 -15.44 8.61
N ALA A 139 12.50 -14.51 8.54
CA ALA A 139 12.80 -13.09 8.34
C ALA A 139 13.57 -12.51 9.54
N LYS A 140 14.66 -11.77 9.26
CA LYS A 140 15.51 -11.12 10.26
C LYS A 140 15.75 -9.66 9.90
N GLY A 141 16.09 -8.84 10.90
CA GLY A 141 16.37 -7.42 10.72
C GLY A 141 15.20 -6.69 10.06
N TRP A 142 15.48 -5.74 9.15
CA TRP A 142 14.47 -4.97 8.45
C TRP A 142 13.44 -5.83 7.69
N LYS A 143 13.83 -7.04 7.23
CA LYS A 143 12.90 -7.96 6.55
C LYS A 143 11.81 -8.50 7.47
N LYS A 144 12.08 -8.58 8.78
CA LYS A 144 11.06 -8.98 9.77
C LYS A 144 9.95 -7.93 9.87
N GLU A 145 10.28 -6.66 9.71
CA GLU A 145 9.31 -5.57 9.82
C GLU A 145 8.62 -5.26 8.47
N ILE A 146 9.37 -5.29 7.35
CA ILE A 146 8.82 -4.94 6.03
C ILE A 146 8.18 -6.12 5.32
N GLN A 147 8.66 -7.35 5.53
CA GLN A 147 8.13 -8.58 4.93
C GLN A 147 7.92 -8.48 3.39
N PRO A 148 8.96 -8.20 2.60
CA PRO A 148 8.81 -7.80 1.19
C PRO A 148 8.15 -8.86 0.30
N ASN A 149 8.18 -10.13 0.70
CA ASN A 149 7.63 -11.26 -0.05
C ASN A 149 6.41 -11.90 0.63
N LEU A 150 5.67 -11.11 1.41
CA LEU A 150 4.43 -11.54 2.05
C LEU A 150 3.25 -11.15 1.16
N TYR A 151 2.64 -12.14 0.53
CA TYR A 151 1.54 -11.91 -0.42
C TYR A 151 0.19 -12.31 0.16
N ARG A 152 0.03 -13.56 0.58
CA ARG A 152 -1.21 -14.14 1.06
C ARG A 152 -1.66 -13.51 2.38
N ARG A 153 -0.80 -13.52 3.39
CA ARG A 153 -1.14 -13.04 4.75
C ARG A 153 -1.62 -11.59 4.81
N ARG A 154 -1.18 -10.74 3.88
CA ARG A 154 -1.63 -9.34 3.79
C ARG A 154 -3.08 -9.15 3.36
N GLY A 155 -3.78 -10.20 2.98
CA GLY A 155 -5.20 -10.18 2.64
C GLY A 155 -6.11 -10.68 3.77
N LEU A 156 -5.55 -11.09 4.92
CA LEU A 156 -6.32 -11.44 6.10
C LEU A 156 -6.72 -10.16 6.85
N TYR A 157 -7.73 -9.49 6.32
CA TYR A 157 -8.16 -8.18 6.83
C TYR A 157 -8.79 -8.26 8.22
N ASP A 158 -9.43 -9.38 8.58
CA ASP A 158 -9.93 -9.64 9.90
C ASP A 158 -8.81 -9.57 10.95
N VAL A 159 -7.70 -10.24 10.70
CA VAL A 159 -6.53 -10.23 11.58
C VAL A 159 -5.90 -8.84 11.68
N GLN A 160 -5.85 -8.11 10.55
CA GLN A 160 -5.14 -6.83 10.47
C GLN A 160 -5.97 -5.65 11.02
N LEU A 161 -7.29 -5.66 10.81
CA LEU A 161 -8.16 -4.56 11.24
C LEU A 161 -8.55 -4.64 12.72
N ARG A 162 -8.65 -5.85 13.31
CA ARG A 162 -9.07 -6.00 14.71
C ARG A 162 -8.30 -5.10 15.68
N PRO A 163 -6.95 -5.04 15.68
CA PRO A 163 -6.24 -4.15 16.59
C PRO A 163 -6.62 -2.67 16.44
N PHE A 164 -6.87 -2.22 15.20
CA PHE A 164 -7.29 -0.83 14.99
C PHE A 164 -8.72 -0.61 15.49
N LEU A 165 -9.62 -1.57 15.32
CA LEU A 165 -10.99 -1.51 15.83
C LEU A 165 -11.06 -1.61 17.37
N ASP A 166 -10.06 -2.23 18.01
CA ASP A 166 -9.94 -2.33 19.47
C ASP A 166 -9.40 -1.03 20.09
N PHE A 167 -8.48 -0.33 19.40
CA PHE A 167 -7.87 0.90 19.92
C PHE A 167 -8.60 2.19 19.51
N PHE A 168 -9.32 2.19 18.39
CA PHE A 168 -9.92 3.40 17.83
C PHE A 168 -11.44 3.25 17.66
N PRO A 169 -12.22 4.29 17.97
CA PRO A 169 -13.64 4.28 17.71
C PRO A 169 -13.92 4.20 16.19
N LYS A 170 -15.03 3.55 15.83
CA LYS A 170 -15.39 3.29 14.43
C LYS A 170 -15.49 4.57 13.59
N GLU A 171 -15.96 5.66 14.19
CA GLU A 171 -16.06 6.97 13.57
C GLU A 171 -14.70 7.57 13.17
N ASN A 172 -13.61 7.06 13.74
CA ASN A 172 -12.24 7.45 13.36
C ASN A 172 -11.63 6.55 12.29
N ILE A 173 -12.36 5.53 11.81
CA ILE A 173 -11.87 4.58 10.81
C ILE A 173 -12.74 4.64 9.56
N HIS A 174 -12.13 5.04 8.44
CA HIS A 174 -12.77 5.07 7.13
C HIS A 174 -12.24 3.95 6.25
N LEU A 175 -13.12 3.02 5.85
CA LEU A 175 -12.79 1.90 4.97
C LEU A 175 -13.25 2.21 3.56
N ILE A 176 -12.37 2.02 2.57
CA ILE A 176 -12.65 2.26 1.15
C ILE A 176 -12.51 0.94 0.39
N LYS A 177 -13.53 0.51 -0.33
CA LYS A 177 -13.44 -0.61 -1.27
C LYS A 177 -12.71 -0.13 -2.53
N SER A 178 -11.58 -0.73 -2.88
CA SER A 178 -10.76 -0.33 -4.04
C SER A 178 -11.53 -0.39 -5.35
N GLU A 179 -12.41 -1.36 -5.48
CA GLU A 179 -13.28 -1.56 -6.64
C GLU A 179 -14.26 -0.38 -6.76
N SER A 180 -14.86 0.06 -5.65
CA SER A 180 -15.74 1.24 -5.62
C SER A 180 -14.96 2.52 -5.93
N LEU A 181 -13.75 2.67 -5.36
CA LEU A 181 -12.87 3.80 -5.67
C LEU A 181 -12.53 3.88 -7.17
N SER A 182 -12.39 2.74 -7.83
CA SER A 182 -12.12 2.69 -9.28
C SER A 182 -13.36 2.95 -10.13
N ALA A 183 -14.54 2.48 -9.70
CA ALA A 183 -15.80 2.58 -10.44
C ALA A 183 -16.46 3.96 -10.24
N ASN A 184 -16.40 4.52 -9.03
CA ASN A 184 -17.08 5.75 -8.63
C ASN A 184 -16.14 6.67 -7.85
N THR A 185 -15.02 7.04 -8.48
CA THR A 185 -13.93 7.81 -7.84
C THR A 185 -14.44 9.07 -7.15
N GLU A 186 -15.29 9.85 -7.82
CA GLU A 186 -15.81 11.12 -7.28
C GLU A 186 -16.59 10.91 -5.99
N LEU A 187 -17.48 9.93 -5.96
CA LEU A 187 -18.26 9.60 -4.78
C LEU A 187 -17.37 9.17 -3.60
N GLU A 188 -16.37 8.34 -3.86
CA GLU A 188 -15.47 7.87 -2.80
C GLU A 188 -14.54 9.00 -2.29
N ILE A 189 -14.09 9.90 -3.16
CA ILE A 189 -13.30 11.07 -2.76
C ILE A 189 -14.20 12.06 -1.96
N LYS A 190 -15.46 12.25 -2.35
CA LYS A 190 -16.40 13.09 -1.59
C LYS A 190 -16.60 12.54 -0.17
N LYS A 191 -16.88 11.24 -0.03
CA LYS A 191 -16.99 10.58 1.28
C LYS A 191 -15.73 10.74 2.12
N LEU A 192 -14.56 10.69 1.48
CA LEU A 192 -13.29 10.89 2.15
C LEU A 192 -13.13 12.33 2.64
N PHE A 193 -13.50 13.34 1.85
CA PHE A 193 -13.46 14.74 2.27
C PHE A 193 -14.43 15.01 3.42
N ASP A 194 -15.67 14.47 3.33
CA ASP A 194 -16.64 14.53 4.42
C ASP A 194 -16.06 13.91 5.72
N PHE A 195 -15.43 12.72 5.61
CA PHE A 195 -14.75 12.08 6.74
C PHE A 195 -13.62 12.93 7.29
N LEU A 196 -12.80 13.56 6.46
CA LEU A 196 -11.72 14.44 6.89
C LEU A 196 -12.23 15.78 7.44
N GLY A 197 -13.45 16.17 7.09
CA GLY A 197 -14.08 17.43 7.49
C GLY A 197 -13.54 18.61 6.70
N VAL A 198 -13.21 18.41 5.42
CA VAL A 198 -12.78 19.43 4.46
C VAL A 198 -13.82 19.60 3.36
N GLU A 199 -13.85 20.76 2.72
CA GLU A 199 -14.80 21.02 1.62
C GLU A 199 -14.44 20.21 0.37
N PHE A 200 -15.44 19.88 -0.45
CA PHE A 200 -15.18 19.21 -1.72
C PHE A 200 -14.47 20.16 -2.69
N GLN A 201 -13.32 19.77 -3.16
CA GLN A 201 -12.55 20.47 -4.19
C GLN A 201 -12.20 19.53 -5.33
N ASN A 202 -11.83 20.11 -6.48
CA ASN A 202 -11.32 19.33 -7.60
C ASN A 202 -10.09 18.51 -7.19
N TYR A 203 -10.08 17.26 -7.60
CA TYR A 203 -9.02 16.30 -7.33
C TYR A 203 -8.29 15.91 -8.61
N ASN A 204 -7.03 15.49 -8.46
CA ASN A 204 -6.18 15.19 -9.59
C ASN A 204 -6.22 13.69 -9.94
N LEU A 205 -6.81 13.37 -11.11
CA LEU A 205 -6.87 11.99 -11.64
C LEU A 205 -5.73 11.66 -12.62
N ALA A 206 -4.77 12.54 -12.81
CA ALA A 206 -3.80 12.43 -13.91
C ALA A 206 -2.87 11.21 -13.83
N GLN A 207 -2.80 10.50 -12.72
CA GLN A 207 -1.87 9.38 -12.56
C GLN A 207 -2.52 8.02 -12.84
N LYS A 208 -2.41 7.54 -14.09
CA LYS A 208 -2.70 6.14 -14.44
C LYS A 208 -1.50 5.27 -14.05
N PHE A 209 -1.65 4.41 -13.07
CA PHE A 209 -0.63 3.40 -12.75
C PHE A 209 -0.69 2.25 -13.75
N THR A 210 0.27 2.22 -14.68
CA THR A 210 0.38 1.11 -15.63
C THR A 210 1.17 -0.03 -14.99
N SER A 211 0.60 -1.20 -14.98
CA SER A 211 1.23 -2.39 -14.41
C SER A 211 1.79 -3.25 -15.53
N TYR A 212 3.10 -3.36 -15.62
CA TYR A 212 3.82 -4.24 -16.56
C TYR A 212 4.02 -5.65 -15.99
N SER A 213 4.30 -6.61 -16.86
CA SER A 213 4.91 -7.90 -16.52
C SER A 213 6.36 -7.92 -17.00
N VAL A 214 7.11 -8.97 -16.69
CA VAL A 214 8.49 -9.13 -17.16
C VAL A 214 8.68 -10.44 -17.90
N LYS A 215 9.52 -10.46 -18.95
CA LYS A 215 9.92 -11.65 -19.68
C LYS A 215 10.71 -12.62 -18.80
N SER A 216 11.67 -12.09 -18.06
CA SER A 216 12.54 -12.86 -17.16
C SER A 216 12.58 -12.26 -15.76
N ARG A 217 12.03 -12.99 -14.79
CA ARG A 217 12.08 -12.64 -13.37
C ARG A 217 13.51 -12.70 -12.80
N ILE A 218 14.32 -13.63 -13.30
CA ILE A 218 15.72 -13.78 -12.87
C ILE A 218 16.52 -12.54 -13.32
N LEU A 219 16.36 -12.14 -14.59
CA LEU A 219 17.01 -10.93 -15.11
C LEU A 219 16.56 -9.70 -14.30
N GLN A 220 15.26 -9.56 -14.01
CA GLN A 220 14.75 -8.46 -13.20
C GLN A 220 15.41 -8.40 -11.82
N THR A 221 15.65 -9.55 -11.20
CA THR A 221 16.36 -9.63 -9.91
C THR A 221 17.84 -9.22 -10.01
N GLN A 222 18.50 -9.53 -11.13
CA GLN A 222 19.88 -9.07 -11.37
C GLN A 222 19.92 -7.56 -11.64
N LEU A 223 18.99 -7.03 -12.43
CA LEU A 223 18.83 -5.59 -12.64
C LEU A 223 18.63 -4.85 -11.30
N ARG A 224 17.86 -5.42 -10.36
CA ARG A 224 17.72 -4.87 -9.00
C ARG A 224 19.05 -4.74 -8.27
N LYS A 225 19.93 -5.72 -8.37
CA LYS A 225 21.26 -5.66 -7.74
C LYS A 225 22.11 -4.51 -8.30
N PHE A 226 21.95 -4.23 -9.61
CA PHE A 226 22.67 -3.15 -10.30
C PHE A 226 22.05 -1.76 -10.01
N TYR A 227 20.72 -1.62 -10.18
CA TYR A 227 20.01 -0.34 -10.03
C TYR A 227 19.63 0.01 -8.59
N GLY A 228 19.63 -0.96 -7.67
CA GLY A 228 19.10 -0.76 -6.31
C GLY A 228 17.63 -0.31 -6.31
N GLU A 229 17.30 0.66 -5.47
CA GLU A 229 15.95 1.23 -5.35
C GLU A 229 15.50 1.98 -6.63
N LYS A 230 16.44 2.45 -7.43
CA LYS A 230 16.14 3.17 -8.68
C LYS A 230 15.40 2.29 -9.70
N LEU A 231 15.58 0.95 -9.68
CA LEU A 231 14.89 0.05 -10.60
C LEU A 231 13.37 0.23 -10.56
N THR A 232 12.78 0.42 -9.40
CA THR A 232 11.33 0.62 -9.25
C THR A 232 10.88 1.89 -9.99
N LYS A 233 11.62 2.98 -9.86
CA LYS A 233 11.34 4.24 -10.59
C LYS A 233 11.51 4.07 -12.09
N VAL A 234 12.58 3.38 -12.52
CA VAL A 234 12.85 3.09 -13.94
C VAL A 234 11.72 2.27 -14.56
N THR A 235 11.23 1.23 -13.86
CA THR A 235 10.15 0.38 -14.38
C THR A 235 8.78 1.04 -14.35
N GLU A 236 8.49 1.89 -13.37
CA GLU A 236 7.24 2.65 -13.29
C GLU A 236 7.15 3.70 -14.42
N ASN A 237 8.28 4.30 -14.78
CA ASN A 237 8.36 5.38 -15.77
C ASN A 237 8.85 4.89 -17.14
N ALA A 238 9.12 3.62 -17.35
CA ALA A 238 9.84 3.07 -18.50
C ALA A 238 9.27 3.43 -19.89
N ARG A 239 8.06 4.02 -19.97
CA ARG A 239 7.43 4.50 -21.19
C ARG A 239 7.02 5.97 -21.16
N GLN A 240 7.20 6.65 -20.03
CA GLN A 240 6.82 8.07 -19.90
C GLN A 240 8.02 9.01 -20.07
N VAL A 241 9.21 8.48 -19.90
CA VAL A 241 10.45 9.27 -20.00
C VAL A 241 11.34 8.63 -21.05
N SER A 242 11.72 9.41 -22.07
CA SER A 242 12.87 9.12 -22.91
C SER A 242 14.11 9.17 -22.02
N TYR A 243 14.45 8.02 -21.42
CA TYR A 243 15.70 7.89 -20.67
C TYR A 243 16.88 8.10 -21.62
N GLU A 244 17.85 8.86 -21.19
CA GLU A 244 19.16 8.90 -21.79
C GLU A 244 19.62 7.45 -22.03
N ASN A 245 19.82 7.11 -23.28
CA ASN A 245 20.01 5.81 -23.91
C ASN A 245 21.11 4.92 -23.30
N SER A 246 21.08 4.64 -22.00
CA SER A 246 22.01 3.67 -21.42
C SER A 246 21.65 2.24 -21.91
N ILE A 247 22.66 1.41 -22.14
CA ILE A 247 22.47 -0.02 -22.50
C ILE A 247 21.60 -0.71 -21.45
N ALA A 248 21.78 -0.35 -20.19
CA ALA A 248 21.03 -0.93 -19.07
C ALA A 248 19.53 -0.58 -19.14
N ASP A 249 19.15 0.63 -19.52
CA ASP A 249 17.74 1.03 -19.70
C ASP A 249 17.09 0.30 -20.88
N LYS A 250 17.86 0.06 -21.96
CA LYS A 250 17.41 -0.78 -23.07
C LYS A 250 17.12 -2.22 -22.62
N ILE A 251 17.94 -2.79 -21.73
CA ILE A 251 17.73 -4.12 -21.17
C ILE A 251 16.48 -4.14 -20.26
N VAL A 252 16.28 -3.13 -19.43
CA VAL A 252 15.05 -3.01 -18.60
C VAL A 252 13.82 -2.97 -19.50
N ASN A 253 13.80 -2.09 -20.51
CA ASN A 253 12.67 -1.95 -21.43
C ASN A 253 12.43 -3.23 -22.25
N TRP A 254 13.48 -3.90 -22.71
CA TRP A 254 13.37 -5.17 -23.40
C TRP A 254 12.73 -6.25 -22.52
N ASN A 255 13.04 -6.25 -21.20
CA ASN A 255 12.49 -7.23 -20.26
C ASN A 255 11.03 -6.96 -19.86
N LEU A 256 10.48 -5.77 -20.14
CA LEU A 256 9.10 -5.44 -19.85
C LEU A 256 8.14 -6.02 -20.89
N LEU A 257 6.97 -6.49 -20.41
CA LEU A 257 5.83 -6.93 -21.21
C LEU A 257 4.64 -6.02 -20.96
N ASN A 258 3.93 -5.64 -22.02
CA ASN A 258 2.70 -4.84 -21.95
C ASN A 258 1.50 -5.63 -21.43
N GLU A 259 1.60 -6.94 -21.45
CA GLU A 259 0.51 -7.84 -21.11
C GLU A 259 0.53 -8.18 -19.62
N LYS A 260 -0.65 -8.24 -19.03
CA LYS A 260 -0.83 -8.79 -17.69
C LYS A 260 -0.89 -10.31 -17.84
N ILE A 261 0.13 -11.01 -17.35
CA ILE A 261 0.06 -12.48 -17.23
C ILE A 261 -1.04 -12.79 -16.21
N PRO A 262 -2.10 -13.55 -16.55
CA PRO A 262 -3.16 -13.88 -15.60
C PRO A 262 -2.66 -14.84 -14.52
N MET A 263 -3.33 -14.81 -13.37
CA MET A 263 -3.20 -15.84 -12.33
C MET A 263 -3.93 -17.11 -12.83
N THR A 264 -3.40 -18.29 -12.48
CA THR A 264 -4.07 -19.55 -12.81
C THR A 264 -5.35 -19.72 -11.97
N ASP A 265 -6.36 -20.39 -12.54
CA ASP A 265 -7.65 -20.61 -11.85
C ASP A 265 -7.48 -21.44 -10.57
N SER A 266 -6.59 -22.43 -10.58
CA SER A 266 -6.28 -23.22 -9.39
C SER A 266 -5.75 -22.37 -8.22
N VAL A 267 -4.84 -21.42 -8.49
CA VAL A 267 -4.34 -20.51 -7.46
C VAL A 267 -5.42 -19.55 -7.02
N ARG A 268 -6.25 -19.07 -7.93
CA ARG A 268 -7.38 -18.19 -7.63
C ARG A 268 -8.35 -18.87 -6.67
N SER A 269 -8.81 -20.07 -6.98
CA SER A 269 -9.75 -20.84 -6.15
C SER A 269 -9.18 -21.10 -4.76
N HIS A 270 -7.91 -21.50 -4.67
CA HIS A 270 -7.24 -21.72 -3.39
C HIS A 270 -7.15 -20.42 -2.53
N LEU A 271 -6.88 -19.28 -3.14
CA LEU A 271 -6.83 -18.00 -2.42
C LEU A 271 -8.22 -17.52 -2.03
N ASN A 272 -9.24 -17.69 -2.87
CA ASN A 272 -10.61 -17.33 -2.54
C ASN A 272 -11.11 -18.13 -1.31
N GLU A 273 -10.85 -19.46 -1.29
CA GLU A 273 -11.15 -20.29 -0.12
C GLU A 273 -10.39 -19.81 1.13
N TYR A 274 -9.09 -19.52 0.99
CA TYR A 274 -8.25 -19.05 2.08
C TYR A 274 -8.74 -17.73 2.70
N TYR A 275 -9.39 -16.85 1.92
CA TYR A 275 -9.88 -15.57 2.38
C TYR A 275 -11.36 -15.55 2.77
N ALA A 276 -12.09 -16.64 2.62
CA ALA A 276 -13.55 -16.68 2.80
C ALA A 276 -13.99 -16.11 4.17
N GLU A 277 -13.36 -16.56 5.26
CA GLU A 277 -13.68 -16.07 6.62
C GLU A 277 -13.33 -14.58 6.79
N SER A 278 -12.17 -14.16 6.27
CA SER A 278 -11.74 -12.77 6.31
C SER A 278 -12.69 -11.85 5.52
N ASN A 279 -13.19 -12.31 4.36
CA ASN A 279 -14.18 -11.59 3.56
C ASN A 279 -15.52 -11.47 4.31
N GLN A 280 -15.98 -12.52 4.98
CA GLN A 280 -17.19 -12.48 5.82
C GLN A 280 -17.05 -11.45 6.94
N PHE A 281 -15.87 -11.39 7.60
CA PHE A 281 -15.61 -10.36 8.60
C PHE A 281 -15.70 -8.96 8.02
N VAL A 282 -15.07 -8.71 6.87
CA VAL A 282 -15.13 -7.39 6.20
C VAL A 282 -16.57 -7.04 5.83
N SER A 283 -17.33 -7.96 5.22
CA SER A 283 -18.73 -7.73 4.89
C SER A 283 -19.55 -7.35 6.13
N LYS A 284 -19.34 -8.05 7.25
CA LYS A 284 -20.05 -7.80 8.52
C LYS A 284 -19.78 -6.41 9.10
N ILE A 285 -18.53 -5.93 9.06
CA ILE A 285 -18.17 -4.64 9.68
C ILE A 285 -18.49 -3.44 8.79
N THR A 286 -18.57 -3.65 7.46
CA THR A 286 -18.78 -2.58 6.46
C THR A 286 -20.19 -2.56 5.87
N GLY A 287 -20.88 -3.68 5.87
CA GLY A 287 -22.14 -3.86 5.12
C GLY A 287 -21.93 -4.00 3.61
N TRP A 288 -20.70 -4.16 3.13
CA TRP A 288 -20.44 -4.29 1.69
C TRP A 288 -20.89 -5.64 1.15
N ASP A 289 -21.47 -5.62 -0.05
CA ASP A 289 -21.55 -6.83 -0.87
C ASP A 289 -20.15 -7.13 -1.42
N LEU A 290 -19.65 -8.33 -1.10
CA LEU A 290 -18.34 -8.84 -1.47
C LEU A 290 -18.45 -10.12 -2.32
N THR A 291 -19.56 -10.33 -3.01
CA THR A 291 -19.74 -11.46 -3.94
C THR A 291 -18.69 -11.43 -5.07
N ASP A 292 -18.20 -10.25 -5.44
CA ASP A 292 -17.11 -10.03 -6.38
C ASP A 292 -15.70 -10.39 -5.81
N TRP A 293 -15.63 -10.77 -4.52
CA TRP A 293 -14.38 -11.22 -3.87
C TRP A 293 -14.30 -12.76 -3.74
N ALA A 294 -15.34 -13.48 -4.19
CA ALA A 294 -15.40 -14.94 -4.16
C ALA A 294 -14.69 -15.62 -5.38
#